data_405230e719e9d2e20f860aba670e27e8
#
_entry.id   405230e719e9d2e20f860aba670e27e8
#
_cell.length_a   1.000
_cell.length_b   1.000
_cell.length_c   1.000
_cell.angle_alpha   90.00
_cell.angle_beta   90.00
_cell.angle_gamma   90.00
#
_symmetry.space_group_name_H-M   'P 1'
#
loop_
_entity.id
_entity.type
_entity.pdbx_description
1 polymer ?
#
loop_
_entity_poly.entity_id
_entity_poly.type
_entity_poly.pdbx_seq_one_letter_code
_entity_poly.pdbx_strand_id
1 'polypeptide(L)'
;TYIIGKVDKDTERLVNETRRALYEGIKVVKAGIKLNDVCSAIGKVAKENGFGVFECLTGHGVGRNLHEDPYIPNLSNHESEGIILKEGMTLAIEPMFSLGTKQVWLLEDEWGIVTRDGSPAAHFEHTILVTKDGYEILTGE
;
A
#
# COMPACT_ATOMS: atom_id res chain seq x y z
N THR A 1 -6.52 0.09 -9.31
CA THR A 1 -6.70 -1.00 -10.32
C THR A 1 -8.18 -1.30 -10.53
N TYR A 2 -8.59 -1.47 -11.79
CA TYR A 2 -9.95 -1.84 -12.18
C TYR A 2 -9.92 -3.06 -13.12
N ILE A 3 -10.89 -3.96 -12.92
CA ILE A 3 -11.08 -5.10 -13.82
C ILE A 3 -11.91 -4.64 -15.01
N ILE A 4 -11.40 -4.86 -16.22
CA ILE A 4 -12.11 -4.58 -17.48
C ILE A 4 -12.42 -5.92 -18.17
N GLY A 5 -13.71 -6.25 -18.28
CA GLY A 5 -14.15 -7.52 -18.88
C GLY A 5 -14.07 -8.70 -17.92
N LYS A 6 -13.76 -9.89 -18.46
CA LYS A 6 -13.66 -11.12 -17.68
C LYS A 6 -12.19 -11.44 -17.37
N VAL A 7 -11.90 -11.74 -16.13
CA VAL A 7 -10.60 -12.25 -15.66
C VAL A 7 -10.80 -13.58 -14.96
N ASP A 8 -9.71 -14.30 -14.71
CA ASP A 8 -9.74 -15.51 -13.88
C ASP A 8 -9.97 -15.15 -12.39
N LYS A 9 -10.33 -16.15 -11.59
CA LYS A 9 -10.68 -15.98 -10.18
C LYS A 9 -9.51 -15.50 -9.32
N ASP A 10 -8.29 -15.87 -9.67
CA ASP A 10 -7.10 -15.46 -8.91
C ASP A 10 -6.78 -13.99 -9.15
N THR A 11 -6.90 -13.53 -10.40
CA THR A 11 -6.78 -12.10 -10.74
C THR A 11 -7.88 -11.27 -10.06
N GLU A 12 -9.13 -11.75 -10.05
CA GLU A 12 -10.23 -11.08 -9.35
C GLU A 12 -9.96 -11.00 -7.84
N ARG A 13 -9.50 -12.10 -7.24
CA ARG A 13 -9.10 -12.16 -5.82
C ARG A 13 -7.97 -11.18 -5.53
N LEU A 14 -6.92 -11.14 -6.36
CA LEU A 14 -5.80 -10.19 -6.20
C LEU A 14 -6.32 -8.75 -6.12
N VAL A 15 -7.14 -8.33 -7.07
CA VAL A 15 -7.67 -6.95 -7.13
C VAL A 15 -8.50 -6.63 -5.88
N ASN A 16 -9.44 -7.52 -5.50
CA ASN A 16 -10.31 -7.31 -4.35
C ASN A 16 -9.53 -7.28 -3.02
N GLU A 17 -8.58 -8.20 -2.85
CA GLU A 17 -7.79 -8.30 -1.63
C GLU A 17 -6.75 -7.17 -1.51
N THR A 18 -6.17 -6.69 -2.61
CA THR A 18 -5.31 -5.50 -2.58
C THR A 18 -6.10 -4.27 -2.15
N ARG A 19 -7.33 -4.12 -2.66
CA ARG A 19 -8.24 -3.06 -2.19
C ARG A 19 -8.59 -3.23 -0.71
N ARG A 20 -8.87 -4.45 -0.26
CA ARG A 20 -9.12 -4.75 1.16
C ARG A 20 -7.91 -4.35 2.01
N ALA A 21 -6.68 -4.66 1.57
CA ALA A 21 -5.45 -4.33 2.28
C ALA A 21 -5.31 -2.83 2.52
N LEU A 22 -5.64 -1.99 1.54
CA LEU A 22 -5.65 -0.54 1.68
C LEU A 22 -6.55 -0.12 2.85
N TYR A 23 -7.80 -0.58 2.88
CA TYR A 23 -8.74 -0.20 3.94
C TYR A 23 -8.40 -0.81 5.30
N GLU A 24 -7.83 -2.03 5.35
CA GLU A 24 -7.33 -2.59 6.62
C GLU A 24 -6.16 -1.77 7.18
N GLY A 25 -5.25 -1.29 6.32
CA GLY A 25 -4.20 -0.35 6.72
C GLY A 25 -4.75 0.99 7.22
N ILE A 26 -5.69 1.58 6.47
CA ILE A 26 -6.30 2.86 6.83
C ILE A 26 -7.08 2.78 8.15
N LYS A 27 -7.82 1.72 8.41
CA LYS A 27 -8.65 1.55 9.62
C LYS A 27 -7.89 1.65 10.93
N VAL A 28 -6.60 1.32 10.96
CA VAL A 28 -5.80 1.38 12.19
C VAL A 28 -5.17 2.75 12.41
N VAL A 29 -5.27 3.67 11.43
CA VAL A 29 -4.65 4.99 11.50
C VAL A 29 -5.33 5.88 12.55
N LYS A 30 -4.51 6.45 13.42
CA LYS A 30 -4.83 7.58 14.32
C LYS A 30 -3.55 8.15 14.89
N ALA A 31 -3.62 9.33 15.48
CA ALA A 31 -2.47 9.88 16.18
C ALA A 31 -2.03 8.99 17.35
N GLY A 32 -0.71 8.83 17.51
CA GLY A 32 -0.08 8.06 18.59
C GLY A 32 0.18 6.58 18.28
N ILE A 33 -0.31 6.02 17.17
CA ILE A 33 0.05 4.65 16.78
C ILE A 33 1.40 4.61 16.06
N LYS A 34 1.99 3.43 16.02
CA LYS A 34 3.20 3.18 15.23
C LYS A 34 2.84 3.01 13.75
N LEU A 35 3.63 3.58 12.86
CA LEU A 35 3.49 3.33 11.42
C LEU A 35 3.56 1.83 11.09
N ASN A 36 4.37 1.09 11.85
CA ASN A 36 4.49 -0.36 11.71
C ASN A 36 3.16 -1.12 11.91
N ASP A 37 2.21 -0.59 12.67
CA ASP A 37 0.88 -1.19 12.84
C ASP A 37 0.08 -1.11 11.53
N VAL A 38 0.21 0.00 10.78
CA VAL A 38 -0.38 0.16 9.43
C VAL A 38 0.25 -0.84 8.46
N CYS A 39 1.59 -0.88 8.41
CA CYS A 39 2.33 -1.82 7.55
C CYS A 39 1.98 -3.28 7.85
N SER A 40 1.83 -3.61 9.13
CA SER A 40 1.43 -4.97 9.58
C SER A 40 0.02 -5.34 9.15
N ALA A 41 -0.93 -4.39 9.22
CA ALA A 41 -2.31 -4.61 8.80
C ALA A 41 -2.39 -4.90 7.28
N ILE A 42 -1.65 -4.13 6.47
CA ILE A 42 -1.53 -4.34 5.03
C ILE A 42 -0.89 -5.69 4.73
N GLY A 43 0.28 -5.96 5.32
CA GLY A 43 1.05 -7.17 5.09
C GLY A 43 0.34 -8.45 5.53
N LYS A 44 -0.53 -8.37 6.54
CA LYS A 44 -1.37 -9.49 6.98
C LYS A 44 -2.27 -9.98 5.84
N VAL A 45 -2.90 -9.07 5.10
CA VAL A 45 -3.77 -9.42 3.96
C VAL A 45 -2.98 -10.13 2.87
N ALA A 46 -1.79 -9.61 2.53
CA ALA A 46 -0.92 -10.25 1.53
C ALA A 46 -0.53 -11.68 1.96
N LYS A 47 -0.13 -11.84 3.22
CA LYS A 47 0.27 -13.13 3.79
C LYS A 47 -0.87 -14.15 3.79
N GLU A 48 -2.08 -13.74 4.18
CA GLU A 48 -3.28 -14.60 4.19
C GLU A 48 -3.61 -15.14 2.79
N ASN A 49 -3.28 -14.40 1.74
CA ASN A 49 -3.56 -14.73 0.35
C ASN A 49 -2.38 -15.33 -0.41
N GLY A 50 -1.19 -15.36 0.17
CA GLY A 50 0.03 -15.83 -0.48
C GLY A 50 0.52 -14.90 -1.61
N PHE A 51 0.26 -13.59 -1.50
CA PHE A 51 0.65 -12.62 -2.53
C PHE A 51 2.11 -12.17 -2.37
N GLY A 52 2.76 -11.90 -3.49
CA GLY A 52 4.02 -11.17 -3.54
C GLY A 52 3.79 -9.70 -3.14
N VAL A 53 4.65 -9.16 -2.28
CA VAL A 53 4.63 -7.74 -1.89
C VAL A 53 5.87 -7.06 -2.41
N PHE A 54 5.73 -5.97 -3.14
CA PHE A 54 6.86 -5.21 -3.67
C PHE A 54 7.52 -4.39 -2.56
N GLU A 55 8.72 -4.81 -2.13
CA GLU A 55 9.47 -4.14 -1.06
C GLU A 55 10.16 -2.85 -1.53
N CYS A 56 10.39 -2.70 -2.84
CA CYS A 56 10.99 -1.51 -3.44
C CYS A 56 9.99 -0.38 -3.74
N LEU A 57 8.71 -0.62 -3.54
CA LEU A 57 7.62 0.34 -3.76
C LEU A 57 6.87 0.54 -2.44
N THR A 58 6.72 1.80 -2.05
CA THR A 58 6.18 2.15 -0.73
C THR A 58 5.20 3.30 -0.86
N GLY A 59 4.25 3.39 0.04
CA GLY A 59 3.55 4.62 0.33
C GLY A 59 4.49 5.67 0.94
N HIS A 60 3.99 6.87 1.16
CA HIS A 60 4.81 8.00 1.55
C HIS A 60 4.00 9.11 2.25
N GLY A 61 4.70 10.02 2.90
CA GLY A 61 4.12 11.29 3.31
C GLY A 61 3.76 12.15 2.10
N VAL A 62 2.78 13.01 2.26
CA VAL A 62 2.36 14.00 1.26
C VAL A 62 2.35 15.37 1.93
N GLY A 63 2.87 16.39 1.25
CA GLY A 63 2.90 17.74 1.82
C GLY A 63 3.05 18.79 0.73
N ARG A 64 4.09 19.61 0.81
CA ARG A 64 4.42 20.55 -0.27
C ARG A 64 4.88 19.84 -1.53
N ASN A 65 5.57 18.70 -1.33
CA ASN A 65 5.97 17.82 -2.41
C ASN A 65 5.04 16.62 -2.45
N LEU A 66 4.97 15.98 -3.62
CA LEU A 66 4.19 14.76 -3.79
C LEU A 66 4.68 13.64 -2.89
N HIS A 67 6.01 13.46 -2.80
CA HIS A 67 6.65 12.45 -1.98
C HIS A 67 7.47 13.13 -0.88
N GLU A 68 7.10 12.85 0.37
CA GLU A 68 7.79 13.31 1.59
C GLU A 68 7.91 12.14 2.59
N ASP A 69 8.72 12.32 3.61
CA ASP A 69 8.77 11.38 4.74
C ASP A 69 7.44 11.36 5.51
N PRO A 70 7.09 10.22 6.13
CA PRO A 70 7.82 8.96 6.15
C PRO A 70 7.53 8.09 4.93
N TYR A 71 8.43 7.19 4.56
CA TYR A 71 8.10 6.06 3.69
C TYR A 71 7.20 5.07 4.45
N ILE A 72 6.22 4.49 3.72
CA ILE A 72 5.19 3.60 4.29
C ILE A 72 5.27 2.23 3.60
N PRO A 73 6.11 1.31 4.08
CA PRO A 73 6.21 -0.03 3.52
C PRO A 73 4.88 -0.80 3.58
N ASN A 74 4.66 -1.69 2.61
CA ASN A 74 3.50 -2.58 2.59
C ASN A 74 3.68 -3.86 3.45
N LEU A 75 4.84 -3.97 4.11
CA LEU A 75 5.17 -4.95 5.14
C LEU A 75 5.83 -4.24 6.31
N SER A 76 5.63 -4.76 7.51
CA SER A 76 6.37 -4.29 8.67
C SER A 76 7.86 -4.53 8.52
N ASN A 77 8.67 -3.52 8.83
CA ASN A 77 10.13 -3.59 8.81
C ASN A 77 10.73 -2.67 9.90
N HIS A 78 12.05 -2.72 10.06
CA HIS A 78 12.74 -1.90 11.06
C HIS A 78 12.63 -0.39 10.83
N GLU A 79 12.50 0.05 9.58
CA GLU A 79 12.39 1.47 9.24
C GLU A 79 11.06 2.08 9.73
N SER A 80 9.99 1.30 9.73
CA SER A 80 8.67 1.73 10.20
C SER A 80 8.46 1.61 11.73
N GLU A 81 9.31 0.86 12.45
CA GLU A 81 9.13 0.58 13.88
C GLU A 81 9.20 1.81 14.79
N GLY A 82 10.06 2.76 14.47
CA GLY A 82 10.32 3.96 15.30
C GLY A 82 9.40 5.14 15.01
N ILE A 83 8.57 5.07 13.98
CA ILE A 83 7.76 6.19 13.52
C ILE A 83 6.39 6.16 14.20
N ILE A 84 6.06 7.25 14.90
CA ILE A 84 4.75 7.46 15.52
C ILE A 84 3.95 8.44 14.66
N LEU A 85 2.73 8.07 14.28
CA LEU A 85 1.85 8.94 13.53
C LEU A 85 1.38 10.09 14.40
N LYS A 86 1.39 11.31 13.84
CA LYS A 86 0.98 12.54 14.51
C LYS A 86 -0.25 13.11 13.83
N GLU A 87 -1.11 13.73 14.62
CA GLU A 87 -2.23 14.50 14.09
C GLU A 87 -1.74 15.54 13.07
N GLY A 88 -2.45 15.67 11.96
CA GLY A 88 -2.11 16.58 10.86
C GLY A 88 -1.18 15.98 9.80
N MET A 89 -0.62 14.78 10.00
CA MET A 89 0.12 14.11 8.94
C MET A 89 -0.82 13.73 7.78
N THR A 90 -0.38 13.97 6.55
CA THR A 90 -1.01 13.49 5.32
C THR A 90 -0.16 12.40 4.70
N LEU A 91 -0.76 11.25 4.42
CA LEU A 91 -0.07 10.02 4.05
C LEU A 91 -0.73 9.37 2.84
N ALA A 92 0.04 8.99 1.82
CA ALA A 92 -0.39 8.10 0.76
C ALA A 92 -0.17 6.65 1.21
N ILE A 93 -1.25 5.91 1.38
CA ILE A 93 -1.24 4.48 1.70
C ILE A 93 -1.59 3.73 0.44
N GLU A 94 -0.69 2.87 -0.03
CA GLU A 94 -0.74 2.32 -1.38
C GLU A 94 -0.22 0.87 -1.45
N PRO A 95 -0.99 -0.12 -0.99
CA PRO A 95 -0.61 -1.52 -1.16
C PRO A 95 -0.47 -1.90 -2.62
N MET A 96 0.64 -2.59 -2.92
CA MET A 96 0.99 -3.11 -4.23
C MET A 96 1.35 -4.59 -4.12
N PHE A 97 0.52 -5.46 -4.68
CA PHE A 97 0.66 -6.91 -4.58
C PHE A 97 0.70 -7.59 -5.95
N SER A 98 1.28 -8.79 -6.01
CA SER A 98 1.26 -9.65 -7.19
C SER A 98 0.76 -11.06 -6.87
N LEU A 99 0.28 -11.78 -7.89
CA LEU A 99 -0.04 -13.21 -7.77
C LEU A 99 1.20 -14.10 -7.69
N GLY A 100 2.36 -13.60 -8.07
CA GLY A 100 3.60 -14.37 -8.17
C GLY A 100 4.75 -13.71 -7.42
N THR A 101 5.79 -13.38 -8.15
CA THR A 101 7.04 -12.84 -7.58
C THR A 101 6.87 -11.45 -6.97
N LYS A 102 7.65 -11.19 -5.92
CA LYS A 102 7.84 -9.83 -5.38
C LYS A 102 8.91 -9.02 -6.12
N GLN A 103 9.59 -9.64 -7.09
CA GLN A 103 10.65 -8.99 -7.86
C GLN A 103 10.07 -8.29 -9.08
N VAL A 104 10.63 -7.13 -9.40
CA VAL A 104 10.21 -6.30 -10.52
C VAL A 104 11.36 -5.98 -11.46
N TRP A 105 11.02 -5.58 -12.68
CA TRP A 105 11.90 -4.92 -13.64
C TRP A 105 11.43 -3.48 -13.83
N LEU A 106 12.35 -2.52 -13.84
CA LEU A 106 12.12 -1.21 -14.40
C LEU A 106 12.32 -1.31 -15.92
N LEU A 107 11.38 -0.80 -16.68
CA LEU A 107 11.43 -0.80 -18.15
C LEU A 107 12.40 0.26 -18.68
N GLU A 108 12.74 0.18 -19.97
CA GLU A 108 13.66 1.11 -20.63
C GLU A 108 13.17 2.57 -20.67
N ASP A 109 11.86 2.79 -20.47
CA ASP A 109 11.26 4.12 -20.36
C ASP A 109 11.53 4.80 -19.00
N GLU A 110 12.28 4.14 -18.11
CA GLU A 110 12.63 4.57 -16.75
C GLU A 110 11.41 4.85 -15.85
N TRP A 111 10.22 4.40 -16.27
CA TRP A 111 8.96 4.62 -15.56
C TRP A 111 8.16 3.34 -15.33
N GLY A 112 7.99 2.54 -16.37
CA GLY A 112 7.19 1.32 -16.31
C GLY A 112 7.81 0.27 -15.41
N ILE A 113 7.04 -0.27 -14.46
CA ILE A 113 7.46 -1.35 -13.55
C ILE A 113 6.59 -2.56 -13.81
N VAL A 114 7.22 -3.71 -14.05
CA VAL A 114 6.56 -4.98 -14.33
C VAL A 114 7.08 -6.09 -13.43
N THR A 115 6.25 -7.08 -13.14
CA THR A 115 6.68 -8.29 -12.41
C THR A 115 7.68 -9.09 -13.25
N ARG A 116 8.71 -9.65 -12.60
CA ARG A 116 9.75 -10.42 -13.32
C ARG A 116 9.24 -11.70 -13.96
N ASP A 117 8.19 -12.29 -13.43
CA ASP A 117 7.58 -13.53 -13.91
C ASP A 117 6.35 -13.30 -14.78
N GLY A 118 5.98 -12.04 -15.07
CA GLY A 118 4.81 -11.69 -15.85
C GLY A 118 3.47 -11.90 -15.13
N SER A 119 3.50 -12.20 -13.81
CA SER A 119 2.27 -12.38 -13.04
C SER A 119 1.48 -11.06 -12.91
N PRO A 120 0.15 -11.11 -12.83
CA PRO A 120 -0.68 -9.95 -12.57
C PRO A 120 -0.31 -9.26 -11.27
N ALA A 121 -0.41 -7.91 -11.28
CA ALA A 121 -0.23 -7.08 -10.11
C ALA A 121 -1.42 -6.12 -9.92
N ALA A 122 -1.69 -5.72 -8.68
CA ALA A 122 -2.72 -4.76 -8.36
C ALA A 122 -2.17 -3.70 -7.40
N HIS A 123 -2.69 -2.48 -7.55
CA HIS A 123 -2.35 -1.31 -6.75
C HIS A 123 -3.63 -0.52 -6.44
N PHE A 124 -3.80 -0.13 -5.18
CA PHE A 124 -4.83 0.79 -4.73
C PHE A 124 -4.21 1.80 -3.79
N GLU A 125 -4.72 3.02 -3.83
CA GLU A 125 -4.15 4.13 -3.07
C GLU A 125 -5.24 5.07 -2.57
N HIS A 126 -5.03 5.59 -1.36
CA HIS A 126 -5.68 6.79 -0.85
C HIS A 126 -4.67 7.68 -0.13
N THR A 127 -4.82 8.98 -0.34
CA THR A 127 -4.23 9.97 0.55
C THR A 127 -5.18 10.19 1.72
N ILE A 128 -4.65 10.10 2.94
CA ILE A 128 -5.41 10.26 4.18
C ILE A 128 -4.80 11.38 5.04
N LEU A 129 -5.64 11.99 5.87
CA LEU A 129 -5.24 12.85 6.97
C LEU A 129 -5.31 12.06 8.28
N VAL A 130 -4.24 12.08 9.06
CA VAL A 130 -4.24 11.54 10.43
C VAL A 130 -4.94 12.53 11.36
N THR A 131 -6.01 12.08 12.00
CA THR A 131 -6.70 12.88 13.02
C THR A 131 -6.40 12.37 14.42
N LYS A 132 -6.82 13.09 15.45
CA LYS A 132 -6.59 12.71 16.84
C LYS A 132 -7.09 11.29 17.15
N ASP A 133 -8.29 10.96 16.70
CA ASP A 133 -8.97 9.71 17.08
C ASP A 133 -9.17 8.74 15.90
N GLY A 134 -8.64 9.08 14.71
CA GLY A 134 -8.80 8.27 13.49
C GLY A 134 -8.14 8.90 12.28
N TYR A 135 -8.85 8.91 11.17
CA TYR A 135 -8.38 9.39 9.87
C TYR A 135 -9.51 10.04 9.06
N GLU A 136 -9.12 10.80 8.05
CA GLU A 136 -10.00 11.28 6.98
C GLU A 136 -9.41 10.89 5.63
N ILE A 137 -10.22 10.33 4.73
CA ILE A 137 -9.79 10.02 3.36
C ILE A 137 -9.97 11.25 2.50
N LEU A 138 -8.86 11.78 1.97
CA LEU A 138 -8.85 13.01 1.17
C LEU A 138 -9.11 12.76 -0.32
N THR A 139 -8.88 11.56 -0.82
CA THR A 139 -9.00 11.15 -2.24
C THR A 139 -10.16 10.19 -2.50
N GLY A 140 -11.07 10.04 -1.55
CA GLY A 140 -12.29 9.24 -1.68
C GLY A 140 -13.50 10.09 -2.09
N GLU A 141 -14.51 9.45 -2.74
CA GLU A 141 -15.86 9.99 -2.87
C GLU A 141 -16.68 9.69 -1.61
#